data_85c4eb6a98707dae755424e5d969df5d
#
_entry.id   85c4eb6a98707dae755424e5d969df5d
#
_cell.length_a   1.000
_cell.length_b   1.000
_cell.length_c   1.000
_cell.angle_alpha   90.00
_cell.angle_beta   90.00
_cell.angle_gamma   90.00
#
_symmetry.space_group_name_H-M   'P 1'
#
loop_
_entity.id
_entity.type
_entity.pdbx_description
1 polymer ?
#
loop_
_entity_poly.entity_id
_entity_poly.type
_entity_poly.pdbx_seq_one_letter_code
_entity_poly.pdbx_strand_id
1 'polypeptide(L)'
;MKPRTLLQGLAGLAAWGCLSGLALVRLWAVLYGRVPGPAILAAAAALAALVVGAAWRLRLVPRLLLPFGPTWRTALLAGAAFFLGALLDTSYGLFSAGDMAIGRLPFRLVCALGSGLVLAGVVLALATAARRFGRLELPRGRALLLLALAVNVLTALYAAGSATVYYWDSNIYWSSSTMLAGQSLDLAQVRLVLQSVITQEYNYLLSWPISLVMRVLGTGRYVYLFAIANLYVLPALAGMAALARRVRRGGVLLACATPMLLYTGLTGFVDVAAAGVGIWAFVIYTDQERPQSARGILTGALLTLVFLLRRYFFFFTVSFGLASLAALAVRRSQWKSFAAMAASGVVCSLFFGQSFLVEQVLRSNYFDTYSAYDQGRWVDAVMLCRYFGWVLMAAALVCVVWCLLRRPAARYTALLTLAQPVLCLLLFTRVQSHGQQHLLLYLPALCAALSLIHI
;
A
#
# COMPACT_ATOMS: atom_id res chain seq x y z
N MET A 1 4.29 37.30 -10.37
CA MET A 1 4.77 35.88 -10.43
C MET A 1 5.90 35.82 -11.45
N LYS A 2 7.02 35.16 -11.13
CA LYS A 2 8.09 34.95 -12.13
C LYS A 2 7.56 34.05 -13.26
N PRO A 3 7.88 34.28 -14.54
CA PRO A 3 7.32 33.51 -15.66
C PRO A 3 7.56 31.98 -15.53
N ARG A 4 8.67 31.59 -14.94
CA ARG A 4 8.95 30.17 -14.63
C ARG A 4 7.93 29.53 -13.68
N THR A 5 7.43 30.26 -12.68
CA THR A 5 6.41 29.76 -11.74
C THR A 5 5.03 29.63 -12.38
N LEU A 6 4.71 30.48 -13.37
CA LEU A 6 3.46 30.38 -14.12
C LEU A 6 3.46 29.13 -15.03
N LEU A 7 4.54 28.93 -15.79
CA LEU A 7 4.67 27.78 -16.70
C LEU A 7 4.63 26.43 -15.94
N GLN A 8 5.26 26.43 -14.78
CA GLN A 8 5.26 25.29 -13.87
C GLN A 8 3.85 25.01 -13.31
N GLY A 9 3.06 26.08 -13.08
CA GLY A 9 1.66 26.00 -12.67
C GLY A 9 0.77 25.40 -13.71
N LEU A 10 0.92 25.87 -14.90
CA LEU A 10 0.15 25.38 -16.04
C LEU A 10 0.48 23.92 -16.33
N ALA A 11 1.76 23.51 -16.26
CA ALA A 11 2.16 22.11 -16.42
C ALA A 11 1.58 21.19 -15.32
N GLY A 12 1.58 21.65 -14.05
CA GLY A 12 0.97 20.89 -12.95
C GLY A 12 -0.55 20.77 -13.11
N LEU A 13 -1.23 21.82 -13.54
CA LEU A 13 -2.67 21.79 -13.81
C LEU A 13 -3.01 20.90 -14.99
N ALA A 14 -2.24 20.99 -16.07
CA ALA A 14 -2.42 20.10 -17.22
C ALA A 14 -2.23 18.65 -16.82
N ALA A 15 -1.22 18.32 -15.99
CA ALA A 15 -1.02 16.98 -15.47
C ALA A 15 -2.22 16.48 -14.65
N TRP A 16 -2.76 17.28 -13.72
CA TRP A 16 -3.95 16.93 -12.93
C TRP A 16 -5.22 16.82 -13.76
N GLY A 17 -5.38 17.68 -14.77
CA GLY A 17 -6.48 17.57 -15.73
C GLY A 17 -6.39 16.29 -16.55
N CYS A 18 -5.22 15.97 -17.09
CA CYS A 18 -4.98 14.72 -17.81
C CYS A 18 -5.22 13.49 -16.92
N LEU A 19 -4.78 13.53 -15.66
CA LEU A 19 -5.00 12.47 -14.68
C LEU A 19 -6.47 12.11 -14.54
N SER A 20 -7.32 13.11 -14.30
CA SER A 20 -8.74 12.90 -14.07
C SER A 20 -9.46 12.43 -15.32
N GLY A 21 -9.15 13.00 -16.47
CA GLY A 21 -9.74 12.60 -17.75
C GLY A 21 -9.33 11.18 -18.15
N LEU A 22 -8.04 10.86 -18.04
CA LEU A 22 -7.54 9.52 -18.34
C LEU A 22 -8.04 8.45 -17.36
N ALA A 23 -8.21 8.80 -16.09
CA ALA A 23 -8.81 7.89 -15.12
C ALA A 23 -10.22 7.47 -15.54
N LEU A 24 -11.05 8.41 -16.03
CA LEU A 24 -12.38 8.11 -16.53
C LEU A 24 -12.36 7.26 -17.80
N VAL A 25 -11.50 7.59 -18.76
CA VAL A 25 -11.32 6.81 -20.00
C VAL A 25 -10.92 5.37 -19.69
N ARG A 26 -9.97 5.21 -18.80
CA ARG A 26 -9.47 3.90 -18.37
C ARG A 26 -10.55 3.11 -17.63
N LEU A 27 -11.24 3.75 -16.68
CA LEU A 27 -12.32 3.10 -15.94
C LEU A 27 -13.39 2.56 -16.88
N TRP A 28 -13.78 3.36 -17.88
CA TRP A 28 -14.71 2.92 -18.92
C TRP A 28 -14.19 1.71 -19.67
N ALA A 29 -12.95 1.77 -20.15
CA ALA A 29 -12.34 0.70 -20.92
C ALA A 29 -12.26 -0.63 -20.14
N VAL A 30 -11.91 -0.56 -18.84
CA VAL A 30 -11.84 -1.76 -17.99
C VAL A 30 -13.24 -2.31 -17.70
N LEU A 31 -14.24 -1.45 -17.42
CA LEU A 31 -15.59 -1.89 -17.10
C LEU A 31 -16.31 -2.52 -18.31
N TYR A 32 -16.11 -1.98 -19.48
CA TYR A 32 -16.86 -2.38 -20.67
C TYR A 32 -16.03 -3.14 -21.74
N GLY A 33 -14.74 -3.32 -21.53
CA GLY A 33 -13.84 -4.07 -22.44
C GLY A 33 -13.71 -3.44 -23.83
N ARG A 34 -14.04 -2.16 -24.00
CA ARG A 34 -14.05 -1.48 -25.32
C ARG A 34 -13.60 -0.03 -25.23
N VAL A 35 -13.14 0.48 -26.35
CA VAL A 35 -12.72 1.89 -26.47
C VAL A 35 -13.92 2.82 -26.18
N PRO A 36 -13.73 3.87 -25.37
CA PRO A 36 -14.79 4.82 -25.08
C PRO A 36 -15.27 5.54 -26.34
N GLY A 37 -16.58 5.67 -26.46
CA GLY A 37 -17.20 6.48 -27.51
C GLY A 37 -16.96 7.98 -27.31
N PRO A 38 -17.30 8.81 -28.32
CA PRO A 38 -17.06 10.26 -28.28
C PRO A 38 -17.66 10.95 -27.05
N ALA A 39 -18.82 10.50 -26.58
CA ALA A 39 -19.49 11.06 -25.41
C ALA A 39 -18.64 10.88 -24.11
N ILE A 40 -18.02 9.72 -23.92
CA ILE A 40 -17.16 9.47 -22.77
C ILE A 40 -15.85 10.25 -22.86
N LEU A 41 -15.30 10.39 -24.07
CA LEU A 41 -14.12 11.23 -24.31
C LEU A 41 -14.42 12.71 -24.03
N ALA A 42 -15.60 13.19 -24.42
CA ALA A 42 -16.06 14.54 -24.10
C ALA A 42 -16.25 14.73 -22.57
N ALA A 43 -16.86 13.74 -21.89
CA ALA A 43 -17.01 13.76 -20.45
C ALA A 43 -15.65 13.75 -19.73
N ALA A 44 -14.67 12.98 -20.23
CA ALA A 44 -13.31 12.96 -19.70
C ALA A 44 -12.61 14.31 -19.88
N ALA A 45 -12.78 14.95 -21.03
CA ALA A 45 -12.24 16.29 -21.29
C ALA A 45 -12.91 17.36 -20.40
N ALA A 46 -14.24 17.28 -20.23
CA ALA A 46 -14.98 18.18 -19.34
C ALA A 46 -14.54 17.99 -17.86
N LEU A 47 -14.36 16.76 -17.39
CA LEU A 47 -13.84 16.47 -16.06
C LEU A 47 -12.42 17.04 -15.88
N ALA A 48 -11.56 16.87 -16.87
CA ALA A 48 -10.23 17.45 -16.88
C ALA A 48 -10.27 18.98 -16.76
N ALA A 49 -11.13 19.62 -17.55
CA ALA A 49 -11.31 21.07 -17.51
C ALA A 49 -11.88 21.55 -16.17
N LEU A 50 -12.85 20.84 -15.60
CA LEU A 50 -13.40 21.14 -14.26
C LEU A 50 -12.36 21.05 -13.17
N VAL A 51 -11.53 19.99 -13.15
CA VAL A 51 -10.43 19.83 -12.18
C VAL A 51 -9.42 20.96 -12.31
N VAL A 52 -9.03 21.32 -13.54
CA VAL A 52 -8.13 22.45 -13.80
C VAL A 52 -8.75 23.76 -13.34
N GLY A 53 -10.01 24.02 -13.71
CA GLY A 53 -10.73 25.25 -13.33
C GLY A 53 -10.94 25.37 -11.82
N ALA A 54 -11.33 24.28 -11.14
CA ALA A 54 -11.48 24.26 -9.69
C ALA A 54 -10.14 24.51 -8.98
N ALA A 55 -9.06 23.83 -9.42
CA ALA A 55 -7.73 24.05 -8.85
C ALA A 55 -7.24 25.49 -9.06
N TRP A 56 -7.53 26.08 -10.18
CA TRP A 56 -7.25 27.50 -10.45
C TRP A 56 -8.04 28.44 -9.55
N ARG A 57 -9.38 28.25 -9.49
CA ARG A 57 -10.28 29.10 -8.69
C ARG A 57 -9.99 29.03 -7.18
N LEU A 58 -9.67 27.84 -6.70
CA LEU A 58 -9.32 27.59 -5.29
C LEU A 58 -7.89 28.05 -4.94
N ARG A 59 -7.17 28.66 -5.88
CA ARG A 59 -5.75 29.05 -5.72
C ARG A 59 -4.88 27.91 -5.19
N LEU A 60 -5.23 26.67 -5.53
CA LEU A 60 -4.44 25.49 -5.17
C LEU A 60 -3.15 25.40 -6.00
N VAL A 61 -3.13 26.07 -7.16
CA VAL A 61 -2.01 26.08 -8.11
C VAL A 61 -0.68 26.42 -7.46
N PRO A 62 -0.53 27.52 -6.68
CA PRO A 62 0.74 27.84 -6.04
C PRO A 62 1.12 26.88 -4.91
N ARG A 63 0.14 26.14 -4.36
CA ARG A 63 0.32 25.16 -3.28
C ARG A 63 0.55 23.75 -3.80
N LEU A 64 0.02 23.44 -4.97
CA LEU A 64 0.25 22.20 -5.73
C LEU A 64 1.53 22.26 -6.54
N LEU A 65 1.98 23.49 -6.85
CA LEU A 65 3.28 23.76 -7.46
C LEU A 65 4.35 23.55 -6.42
N LEU A 66 4.81 22.37 -6.45
CA LEU A 66 5.92 21.92 -5.67
C LEU A 66 7.20 22.58 -6.19
N PRO A 67 8.10 23.04 -5.32
CA PRO A 67 9.36 23.58 -5.78
C PRO A 67 10.06 22.53 -6.64
N PHE A 68 10.25 22.84 -7.91
CA PHE A 68 10.92 21.97 -8.85
C PHE A 68 12.39 21.84 -8.45
N GLY A 69 12.67 20.81 -7.67
CA GLY A 69 14.03 20.39 -7.37
C GLY A 69 14.49 19.27 -8.31
N PRO A 70 15.61 18.62 -8.03
CA PRO A 70 16.11 17.49 -8.83
C PRO A 70 15.11 16.33 -9.01
N THR A 71 14.07 16.27 -8.21
CA THR A 71 12.96 15.29 -8.32
C THR A 71 12.12 15.42 -9.58
N TRP A 72 11.99 16.58 -10.17
CA TRP A 72 11.22 16.72 -11.40
C TRP A 72 11.91 16.01 -12.58
N ARG A 73 13.25 16.02 -12.63
CA ARG A 73 14.03 15.29 -13.63
C ARG A 73 13.79 13.79 -13.51
N THR A 74 13.83 13.26 -12.28
CA THR A 74 13.53 11.85 -12.01
C THR A 74 12.09 11.50 -12.39
N ALA A 75 11.13 12.38 -12.08
CA ALA A 75 9.73 12.17 -12.44
C ALA A 75 9.50 12.19 -13.96
N LEU A 76 10.16 13.11 -14.68
CA LEU A 76 10.11 13.15 -16.14
C LEU A 76 10.77 11.94 -16.78
N LEU A 77 11.92 11.49 -16.26
CA LEU A 77 12.58 10.28 -16.73
C LEU A 77 11.71 9.04 -16.52
N ALA A 78 11.09 8.91 -15.35
CA ALA A 78 10.15 7.82 -15.07
C ALA A 78 8.93 7.88 -16.01
N GLY A 79 8.37 9.07 -16.23
CA GLY A 79 7.27 9.28 -17.17
C GLY A 79 7.65 8.97 -18.62
N ALA A 80 8.84 9.38 -19.05
CA ALA A 80 9.35 9.10 -20.39
C ALA A 80 9.62 7.60 -20.58
N ALA A 81 10.24 6.94 -19.61
CA ALA A 81 10.49 5.50 -19.65
C ALA A 81 9.16 4.73 -19.73
N PHE A 82 8.17 5.13 -18.94
CA PHE A 82 6.86 4.52 -18.96
C PHE A 82 6.09 4.79 -20.27
N PHE A 83 6.20 6.00 -20.82
CA PHE A 83 5.66 6.35 -22.14
C PHE A 83 6.25 5.45 -23.22
N LEU A 84 7.57 5.28 -23.26
CA LEU A 84 8.26 4.40 -24.22
C LEU A 84 7.81 2.94 -24.01
N GLY A 85 7.76 2.46 -22.78
CA GLY A 85 7.28 1.13 -22.45
C GLY A 85 5.82 0.90 -22.91
N ALA A 86 4.94 1.85 -22.65
CA ALA A 86 3.53 1.78 -23.05
C ALA A 86 3.33 1.91 -24.56
N LEU A 87 4.23 2.60 -25.27
CA LEU A 87 4.22 2.72 -26.71
C LEU A 87 4.67 1.43 -27.39
N LEU A 88 5.72 0.80 -26.86
CA LEU A 88 6.30 -0.43 -27.39
C LEU A 88 5.47 -1.67 -27.03
N ASP A 89 4.88 -1.66 -25.85
CA ASP A 89 4.11 -2.77 -25.31
C ASP A 89 2.67 -2.36 -24.94
N THR A 90 1.76 -2.59 -25.87
CA THR A 90 0.33 -2.33 -25.69
C THR A 90 -0.36 -3.28 -24.73
N SER A 91 0.26 -4.40 -24.36
CA SER A 91 -0.28 -5.38 -23.42
C SER A 91 -0.07 -4.98 -21.97
N TYR A 92 0.69 -3.90 -21.71
CA TYR A 92 0.91 -3.45 -20.35
C TYR A 92 -0.29 -2.70 -19.78
N GLY A 93 -0.81 -3.24 -18.70
CA GLY A 93 -2.02 -2.99 -17.93
C GLY A 93 -2.65 -1.61 -17.75
N LEU A 94 -2.02 -0.52 -18.13
CA LEU A 94 -2.68 0.78 -18.07
C LEU A 94 -3.72 0.96 -19.18
N PHE A 95 -3.51 0.31 -20.33
CA PHE A 95 -4.39 0.37 -21.48
C PHE A 95 -4.55 -0.97 -22.20
N SER A 96 -4.15 -2.05 -21.58
CA SER A 96 -4.38 -3.41 -22.06
C SER A 96 -5.75 -3.95 -21.62
N ALA A 97 -6.80 -3.32 -21.99
CA ALA A 97 -7.93 -4.13 -22.37
C ALA A 97 -7.50 -4.81 -23.66
N GLY A 98 -7.37 -6.15 -23.68
CA GLY A 98 -6.69 -6.92 -24.73
C GLY A 98 -6.88 -6.47 -26.18
N ASP A 99 -8.01 -5.89 -26.51
CA ASP A 99 -8.38 -5.43 -27.83
C ASP A 99 -8.24 -3.92 -28.07
N MET A 100 -7.77 -3.15 -27.09
CA MET A 100 -7.41 -1.74 -27.34
C MET A 100 -6.08 -1.58 -28.09
N ALA A 101 -5.43 -2.67 -28.42
CA ALA A 101 -4.44 -2.73 -29.53
C ALA A 101 -5.06 -2.27 -30.86
N ILE A 102 -6.33 -1.97 -30.85
CA ILE A 102 -7.11 -1.54 -32.01
C ILE A 102 -6.45 -0.32 -32.63
N GLY A 103 -5.59 -0.62 -33.49
CA GLY A 103 -5.47 -0.16 -34.84
C GLY A 103 -5.14 1.32 -35.08
N ARG A 104 -5.22 2.23 -34.14
CA ARG A 104 -5.02 3.65 -34.44
C ARG A 104 -3.83 4.21 -33.66
N LEU A 105 -2.69 4.28 -34.32
CA LEU A 105 -1.46 4.88 -33.79
C LEU A 105 -1.67 6.19 -33.01
N PRO A 106 -2.51 7.17 -33.47
CA PRO A 106 -2.76 8.38 -32.71
C PRO A 106 -3.36 8.13 -31.33
N PHE A 107 -4.32 7.21 -31.21
CA PHE A 107 -4.92 6.89 -29.91
C PHE A 107 -3.92 6.24 -28.96
N ARG A 108 -3.09 5.32 -29.46
CA ARG A 108 -2.02 4.69 -28.67
C ARG A 108 -1.01 5.72 -28.17
N LEU A 109 -0.61 6.67 -29.03
CA LEU A 109 0.30 7.77 -28.64
C LEU A 109 -0.29 8.64 -27.55
N VAL A 110 -1.57 9.05 -27.65
CA VAL A 110 -2.26 9.85 -26.64
C VAL A 110 -2.33 9.08 -25.31
N CYS A 111 -2.69 7.81 -25.35
CA CYS A 111 -2.77 6.97 -24.15
C CYS A 111 -1.40 6.77 -23.50
N ALA A 112 -0.35 6.52 -24.29
CA ALA A 112 1.01 6.37 -23.77
C ALA A 112 1.54 7.68 -23.19
N LEU A 113 1.32 8.81 -23.86
CA LEU A 113 1.69 10.13 -23.37
C LEU A 113 0.97 10.46 -22.07
N GLY A 114 -0.34 10.24 -22.04
CA GLY A 114 -1.13 10.45 -20.84
C GLY A 114 -0.66 9.60 -19.67
N SER A 115 -0.35 8.33 -19.91
CA SER A 115 0.17 7.43 -18.87
C SER A 115 1.53 7.90 -18.34
N GLY A 116 2.42 8.33 -19.23
CA GLY A 116 3.72 8.88 -18.85
C GLY A 116 3.59 10.16 -18.01
N LEU A 117 2.68 11.08 -18.39
CA LEU A 117 2.41 12.29 -17.63
C LEU A 117 1.81 11.99 -16.24
N VAL A 118 0.89 11.03 -16.18
CA VAL A 118 0.29 10.57 -14.92
C VAL A 118 1.36 10.01 -13.99
N LEU A 119 2.21 9.10 -14.47
CA LEU A 119 3.27 8.53 -13.66
C LEU A 119 4.25 9.59 -13.18
N ALA A 120 4.65 10.52 -14.06
CA ALA A 120 5.49 11.64 -13.69
C ALA A 120 4.85 12.49 -12.59
N GLY A 121 3.54 12.78 -12.69
CA GLY A 121 2.78 13.51 -11.68
C GLY A 121 2.73 12.78 -10.34
N VAL A 122 2.46 11.47 -10.34
CA VAL A 122 2.43 10.64 -9.13
C VAL A 122 3.81 10.60 -8.46
N VAL A 123 4.87 10.32 -9.22
CA VAL A 123 6.25 10.28 -8.70
C VAL A 123 6.64 11.65 -8.12
N LEU A 124 6.29 12.74 -8.81
CA LEU A 124 6.56 14.09 -8.32
C LEU A 124 5.80 14.39 -7.03
N ALA A 125 4.53 14.03 -6.95
CA ALA A 125 3.71 14.21 -5.76
C ALA A 125 4.26 13.42 -4.56
N LEU A 126 4.57 12.13 -4.75
CA LEU A 126 5.13 11.26 -3.72
C LEU A 126 6.52 11.74 -3.25
N ALA A 127 7.41 12.06 -4.19
CA ALA A 127 8.75 12.55 -3.87
C ALA A 127 8.71 13.88 -3.10
N THR A 128 7.76 14.75 -3.43
CA THR A 128 7.60 16.01 -2.70
C THR A 128 6.94 15.81 -1.34
N ALA A 129 5.96 14.93 -1.25
CA ALA A 129 5.40 14.56 0.04
C ALA A 129 6.47 13.95 0.95
N ALA A 130 7.33 13.06 0.43
CA ALA A 130 8.45 12.49 1.17
C ALA A 130 9.43 13.57 1.64
N ARG A 131 9.79 14.53 0.79
CA ARG A 131 10.65 15.66 1.18
C ARG A 131 10.02 16.56 2.24
N ARG A 132 8.74 16.87 2.10
CA ARG A 132 8.01 17.70 3.07
C ARG A 132 7.78 16.97 4.38
N PHE A 133 7.58 15.67 4.33
CA PHE A 133 7.48 14.84 5.53
C PHE A 133 8.80 14.88 6.31
N GLY A 134 9.93 14.98 5.60
CA GLY A 134 11.25 14.98 6.17
C GLY A 134 11.82 13.57 6.39
N ARG A 135 12.90 13.48 7.13
CA ARG A 135 13.54 12.19 7.38
C ARG A 135 12.69 11.35 8.33
N LEU A 136 12.45 10.10 7.95
CA LEU A 136 11.89 9.10 8.86
C LEU A 136 12.87 8.86 10.01
N GLU A 137 12.35 8.87 11.23
CA GLU A 137 13.13 8.53 12.41
C GLU A 137 13.28 7.01 12.50
N LEU A 138 14.25 6.49 11.80
CA LEU A 138 14.63 5.07 11.90
C LEU A 138 15.35 4.78 13.22
N PRO A 139 15.35 3.53 13.70
CA PRO A 139 16.21 3.10 14.79
C PRO A 139 17.66 3.52 14.56
N ARG A 140 18.39 3.84 15.63
CA ARG A 140 19.84 4.12 15.52
C ARG A 140 20.52 2.97 14.80
N GLY A 141 21.54 3.23 13.99
CA GLY A 141 22.19 2.21 13.16
C GLY A 141 22.60 0.95 13.95
N ARG A 142 23.12 1.13 15.19
CA ARG A 142 23.46 0.00 16.09
C ARG A 142 22.22 -0.82 16.50
N ALA A 143 21.09 -0.17 16.82
CA ALA A 143 19.86 -0.86 17.18
C ALA A 143 19.28 -1.61 15.98
N LEU A 144 19.32 -1.03 14.77
CA LEU A 144 18.89 -1.69 13.55
C LEU A 144 19.79 -2.90 13.23
N LEU A 145 21.10 -2.77 13.41
CA LEU A 145 22.05 -3.87 13.23
C LEU A 145 21.78 -5.03 14.19
N LEU A 146 21.58 -4.72 15.49
CA LEU A 146 21.25 -5.74 16.50
C LEU A 146 19.91 -6.42 16.20
N LEU A 147 18.91 -5.65 15.72
CA LEU A 147 17.63 -6.19 15.31
C LEU A 147 17.79 -7.12 14.10
N ALA A 148 18.56 -6.70 13.09
CA ALA A 148 18.85 -7.51 11.94
C ALA A 148 19.59 -8.80 12.33
N LEU A 149 20.59 -8.71 13.18
CA LEU A 149 21.32 -9.88 13.69
C LEU A 149 20.36 -10.84 14.42
N ALA A 150 19.55 -10.34 15.35
CA ALA A 150 18.60 -11.15 16.10
C ALA A 150 17.60 -11.87 15.18
N VAL A 151 17.02 -11.15 14.22
CA VAL A 151 16.07 -11.73 13.24
C VAL A 151 16.75 -12.82 12.42
N ASN A 152 17.96 -12.60 11.92
CA ASN A 152 18.68 -13.57 11.11
C ASN A 152 19.12 -14.79 11.93
N VAL A 153 19.57 -14.61 13.17
CA VAL A 153 19.90 -15.74 14.07
C VAL A 153 18.65 -16.59 14.36
N LEU A 154 17.52 -15.96 14.70
CA LEU A 154 16.26 -16.67 14.93
C LEU A 154 15.79 -17.42 13.65
N THR A 155 15.94 -16.79 12.48
CA THR A 155 15.62 -17.42 11.19
C THR A 155 16.52 -18.64 10.94
N ALA A 156 17.81 -18.55 11.21
CA ALA A 156 18.74 -19.66 11.07
C ALA A 156 18.41 -20.81 12.03
N LEU A 157 18.14 -20.50 13.30
CA LEU A 157 17.77 -21.50 14.30
C LEU A 157 16.46 -22.21 13.93
N TYR A 158 15.45 -21.44 13.52
CA TYR A 158 14.19 -21.99 13.07
C TYR A 158 14.38 -22.87 11.84
N ALA A 159 15.08 -22.39 10.83
CA ALA A 159 15.32 -23.14 9.59
C ALA A 159 16.12 -24.43 9.83
N ALA A 160 17.07 -24.43 10.77
CA ALA A 160 17.85 -25.62 11.14
C ALA A 160 17.02 -26.64 11.93
N GLY A 161 16.12 -26.18 12.80
CA GLY A 161 15.30 -27.04 13.66
C GLY A 161 13.96 -27.47 13.05
N SER A 162 13.52 -26.84 11.96
CA SER A 162 12.21 -27.09 11.38
C SER A 162 12.29 -27.99 10.15
N ALA A 163 11.61 -29.14 10.22
CA ALA A 163 11.36 -30.02 9.07
C ALA A 163 10.06 -29.68 8.32
N THR A 164 9.53 -28.46 8.49
CA THR A 164 8.25 -28.04 7.93
C THR A 164 8.27 -28.08 6.41
N VAL A 165 7.32 -28.78 5.84
CA VAL A 165 7.04 -28.76 4.40
C VAL A 165 6.10 -27.59 4.14
N TYR A 166 6.44 -26.75 3.16
CA TYR A 166 5.55 -25.69 2.73
C TYR A 166 4.41 -26.27 1.89
N TYR A 167 3.22 -25.80 2.20
CA TYR A 167 2.01 -26.11 1.43
C TYR A 167 1.14 -24.85 1.35
N TRP A 168 0.16 -24.85 0.44
CA TRP A 168 -0.73 -23.72 0.21
C TRP A 168 0.05 -22.43 -0.17
N ASP A 169 -0.31 -21.30 0.39
CA ASP A 169 0.23 -19.97 0.06
C ASP A 169 1.76 -19.90 0.15
N SER A 170 2.35 -20.41 1.22
CA SER A 170 3.81 -20.37 1.41
C SER A 170 4.56 -21.15 0.33
N ASN A 171 4.00 -22.30 -0.11
CA ASN A 171 4.57 -23.06 -1.22
C ASN A 171 4.41 -22.35 -2.56
N ILE A 172 3.26 -21.69 -2.79
CA ILE A 172 3.02 -20.92 -4.02
C ILE A 172 4.04 -19.79 -4.14
N TYR A 173 4.31 -19.05 -3.06
CA TYR A 173 5.29 -17.95 -3.08
C TYR A 173 6.73 -18.45 -3.21
N TRP A 174 7.07 -19.56 -2.55
CA TRP A 174 8.40 -20.16 -2.71
C TRP A 174 8.61 -20.65 -4.16
N SER A 175 7.66 -21.40 -4.70
CA SER A 175 7.71 -21.90 -6.09
C SER A 175 7.78 -20.76 -7.10
N SER A 176 6.96 -19.72 -6.93
CA SER A 176 6.99 -18.51 -7.78
C SER A 176 8.34 -17.78 -7.70
N SER A 177 8.91 -17.67 -6.50
CA SER A 177 10.22 -17.04 -6.31
C SER A 177 11.33 -17.85 -6.96
N THR A 178 11.27 -19.18 -6.85
CA THR A 178 12.21 -20.12 -7.48
C THR A 178 12.10 -20.05 -9.01
N MET A 179 10.88 -20.07 -9.54
CA MET A 179 10.62 -19.92 -10.97
C MET A 179 11.21 -18.62 -11.50
N LEU A 180 10.94 -17.49 -10.85
CA LEU A 180 11.46 -16.19 -11.25
C LEU A 180 12.98 -16.10 -11.12
N ALA A 181 13.60 -16.77 -10.14
CA ALA A 181 15.05 -16.83 -9.99
C ALA A 181 15.72 -17.58 -11.12
N GLY A 182 15.08 -18.60 -11.71
CA GLY A 182 15.58 -19.37 -12.84
C GLY A 182 15.43 -18.68 -14.21
N GLN A 183 14.61 -17.63 -14.30
CA GLN A 183 14.41 -16.90 -15.56
C GLN A 183 15.49 -15.82 -15.77
N SER A 184 15.67 -15.33 -16.99
CA SER A 184 16.52 -14.16 -17.26
C SER A 184 15.95 -12.90 -16.60
N LEU A 185 16.85 -12.02 -16.12
CA LEU A 185 16.46 -10.72 -15.58
C LEU A 185 16.40 -9.70 -16.73
N ASP A 186 15.26 -9.67 -17.40
CA ASP A 186 15.01 -8.83 -18.56
C ASP A 186 13.64 -8.12 -18.48
N LEU A 187 13.31 -7.35 -19.50
CA LEU A 187 12.03 -6.66 -19.57
C LEU A 187 10.82 -7.61 -19.62
N ALA A 188 11.00 -8.84 -20.14
CA ALA A 188 9.93 -9.83 -20.18
C ALA A 188 9.57 -10.30 -18.77
N GLN A 189 10.57 -10.51 -17.90
CA GLN A 189 10.33 -10.84 -16.50
C GLN A 189 9.63 -9.69 -15.75
N VAL A 190 10.08 -8.45 -15.95
CA VAL A 190 9.42 -7.28 -15.34
C VAL A 190 7.97 -7.20 -15.80
N ARG A 191 7.71 -7.40 -17.08
CA ARG A 191 6.36 -7.46 -17.65
C ARG A 191 5.52 -8.55 -17.01
N LEU A 192 6.06 -9.77 -16.88
CA LEU A 192 5.39 -10.89 -16.24
C LEU A 192 4.96 -10.56 -14.80
N VAL A 193 5.86 -9.96 -14.02
CA VAL A 193 5.58 -9.54 -12.63
C VAL A 193 4.45 -8.52 -12.59
N LEU A 194 4.48 -7.53 -13.47
CA LEU A 194 3.48 -6.48 -13.48
C LEU A 194 2.12 -6.98 -14.00
N GLN A 195 2.11 -7.85 -15.00
CA GLN A 195 0.89 -8.50 -15.50
C GLN A 195 0.26 -9.40 -14.43
N SER A 196 1.06 -10.08 -13.62
CA SER A 196 0.56 -10.96 -12.56
C SER A 196 -0.33 -10.24 -11.54
N VAL A 197 -0.12 -8.92 -11.32
CA VAL A 197 -0.97 -8.11 -10.44
C VAL A 197 -2.42 -8.08 -10.89
N ILE A 198 -2.64 -8.17 -12.20
CA ILE A 198 -3.97 -8.11 -12.82
C ILE A 198 -4.57 -9.51 -12.98
N THR A 199 -3.74 -10.46 -13.38
CA THR A 199 -4.20 -11.76 -13.88
C THR A 199 -4.19 -12.87 -12.84
N GLN A 200 -3.44 -12.68 -11.72
CA GLN A 200 -3.22 -13.76 -10.75
C GLN A 200 -3.68 -13.37 -9.35
N GLU A 201 -4.26 -14.32 -8.66
CA GLU A 201 -4.60 -14.20 -7.24
C GLU A 201 -3.33 -14.03 -6.38
N TYR A 202 -2.32 -14.83 -6.67
CA TYR A 202 -0.99 -14.79 -6.06
C TYR A 202 -0.02 -14.08 -7.00
N ASN A 203 -0.06 -12.75 -6.98
CA ASN A 203 0.80 -11.97 -7.86
C ASN A 203 2.28 -12.06 -7.45
N TYR A 204 3.16 -11.76 -8.40
CA TYR A 204 4.60 -11.91 -8.23
C TYR A 204 5.29 -10.71 -7.59
N LEU A 205 4.55 -9.66 -7.16
CA LEU A 205 5.16 -8.48 -6.55
C LEU A 205 6.00 -8.82 -5.31
N LEU A 206 5.53 -9.79 -4.51
CA LEU A 206 6.26 -10.25 -3.33
C LEU A 206 7.30 -11.32 -3.66
N SER A 207 7.07 -12.15 -4.66
CA SER A 207 8.02 -13.18 -5.07
C SER A 207 9.24 -12.61 -5.81
N TRP A 208 9.07 -11.50 -6.52
CA TRP A 208 10.14 -10.92 -7.32
C TRP A 208 11.34 -10.41 -6.50
N PRO A 209 11.19 -9.61 -5.44
CA PRO A 209 12.33 -9.23 -4.58
C PRO A 209 13.03 -10.44 -3.96
N ILE A 210 12.27 -11.47 -3.54
CA ILE A 210 12.83 -12.71 -3.02
C ILE A 210 13.65 -13.43 -4.12
N SER A 211 13.13 -13.49 -5.33
CA SER A 211 13.82 -14.13 -6.46
C SER A 211 15.16 -13.49 -6.77
N LEU A 212 15.32 -12.18 -6.59
CA LEU A 212 16.60 -11.50 -6.76
C LEU A 212 17.64 -11.97 -5.74
N VAL A 213 17.24 -12.19 -4.49
CA VAL A 213 18.11 -12.76 -3.46
C VAL A 213 18.43 -14.22 -3.78
N MET A 214 17.40 -15.00 -4.16
CA MET A 214 17.57 -16.41 -4.50
C MET A 214 18.46 -16.63 -5.72
N ARG A 215 18.47 -15.72 -6.67
CA ARG A 215 19.33 -15.74 -7.84
C ARG A 215 20.83 -15.71 -7.50
N VAL A 216 21.16 -14.98 -6.42
CA VAL A 216 22.55 -14.82 -5.96
C VAL A 216 22.96 -15.91 -4.97
N LEU A 217 22.05 -16.26 -4.05
CA LEU A 217 22.36 -17.13 -2.90
C LEU A 217 21.82 -18.58 -3.04
N GLY A 218 21.09 -18.86 -4.14
CA GLY A 218 20.46 -20.15 -4.38
C GLY A 218 18.99 -20.21 -3.99
N THR A 219 18.28 -21.24 -4.49
CA THR A 219 16.82 -21.37 -4.38
C THR A 219 16.36 -22.20 -3.19
N GLY A 220 17.27 -22.53 -2.28
CA GLY A 220 16.95 -23.33 -1.10
C GLY A 220 16.03 -22.63 -0.10
N ARG A 221 15.33 -23.40 0.69
CA ARG A 221 14.40 -22.94 1.74
C ARG A 221 15.05 -21.92 2.68
N TYR A 222 16.31 -22.14 3.08
CA TYR A 222 17.03 -21.21 3.96
C TYR A 222 17.11 -19.82 3.35
N VAL A 223 17.47 -19.73 2.06
CA VAL A 223 17.58 -18.46 1.34
C VAL A 223 16.22 -17.77 1.23
N TYR A 224 15.14 -18.54 0.99
CA TYR A 224 13.78 -18.01 0.95
C TYR A 224 13.38 -17.38 2.28
N LEU A 225 13.61 -18.08 3.41
CA LEU A 225 13.31 -17.54 4.74
C LEU A 225 14.18 -16.32 5.09
N PHE A 226 15.47 -16.34 4.75
CA PHE A 226 16.33 -15.17 4.93
C PHE A 226 15.89 -13.99 4.10
N ALA A 227 15.43 -14.21 2.88
CA ALA A 227 14.89 -13.15 2.05
C ALA A 227 13.63 -12.54 2.69
N ILE A 228 12.68 -13.34 3.16
CA ILE A 228 11.50 -12.85 3.88
C ILE A 228 11.91 -12.08 5.14
N ALA A 229 12.83 -12.62 5.93
CA ALA A 229 13.29 -12.01 7.17
C ALA A 229 13.86 -10.60 6.94
N ASN A 230 14.70 -10.44 5.92
CA ASN A 230 15.39 -9.18 5.67
C ASN A 230 14.57 -8.19 4.81
N LEU A 231 13.82 -8.69 3.82
CA LEU A 231 13.05 -7.81 2.93
C LEU A 231 11.72 -7.37 3.54
N TYR A 232 11.09 -8.18 4.41
CA TYR A 232 9.73 -7.95 4.88
C TYR A 232 9.61 -7.83 6.40
N VAL A 233 10.18 -8.79 7.16
CA VAL A 233 10.07 -8.78 8.62
C VAL A 233 10.87 -7.62 9.21
N LEU A 234 12.11 -7.45 8.81
CA LEU A 234 12.98 -6.39 9.34
C LEU A 234 12.43 -4.97 9.11
N PRO A 235 11.94 -4.60 7.90
CA PRO A 235 11.26 -3.32 7.69
C PRO A 235 9.99 -3.14 8.53
N ALA A 236 9.20 -4.20 8.74
CA ALA A 236 8.03 -4.15 9.61
C ALA A 236 8.41 -3.89 11.07
N LEU A 237 9.44 -4.57 11.57
CA LEU A 237 10.00 -4.33 12.92
C LEU A 237 10.59 -2.92 13.06
N ALA A 238 11.21 -2.38 12.02
CA ALA A 238 11.67 -1.00 12.02
C ALA A 238 10.50 -0.01 12.14
N GLY A 239 9.36 -0.29 11.50
CA GLY A 239 8.11 0.46 11.66
C GLY A 239 7.57 0.38 13.09
N MET A 240 7.55 -0.80 13.69
CA MET A 240 7.17 -0.99 15.10
C MET A 240 8.11 -0.21 16.03
N ALA A 241 9.42 -0.24 15.78
CA ALA A 241 10.39 0.53 16.56
C ALA A 241 10.18 2.04 16.38
N ALA A 242 9.76 2.52 15.22
CA ALA A 242 9.39 3.92 15.00
C ALA A 242 8.17 4.33 15.84
N LEU A 243 7.15 3.46 15.95
CA LEU A 243 6.03 3.66 16.87
C LEU A 243 6.50 3.65 18.35
N ALA A 244 7.35 2.70 18.72
CA ALA A 244 7.86 2.55 20.08
C ALA A 244 8.65 3.78 20.58
N ARG A 245 9.34 4.50 19.69
CA ARG A 245 10.08 5.73 20.04
C ARG A 245 9.18 6.86 20.52
N ARG A 246 7.93 6.88 20.11
CA ARG A 246 6.93 7.85 20.58
C ARG A 246 6.53 7.59 22.03
N VAL A 247 6.97 6.45 22.57
CA VAL A 247 6.56 5.90 23.85
C VAL A 247 7.79 5.76 24.77
N ARG A 248 7.92 6.62 25.77
CA ARG A 248 9.09 6.63 26.67
C ARG A 248 9.37 5.29 27.38
N ARG A 249 8.37 4.44 27.62
CA ARG A 249 8.48 3.15 28.34
C ARG A 249 7.71 1.98 27.71
N GLY A 250 7.03 2.18 26.57
CA GLY A 250 6.09 1.21 26.01
C GLY A 250 6.66 0.24 24.97
N GLY A 251 7.95 0.26 24.71
CA GLY A 251 8.59 -0.68 23.77
C GLY A 251 8.36 -2.16 24.13
N VAL A 252 8.17 -2.46 25.43
CA VAL A 252 7.90 -3.81 25.91
C VAL A 252 6.58 -4.36 25.36
N LEU A 253 5.50 -3.57 25.37
CA LEU A 253 4.20 -4.02 24.87
C LEU A 253 4.21 -4.19 23.34
N LEU A 254 4.91 -3.30 22.63
CA LEU A 254 5.10 -3.47 21.19
C LEU A 254 5.95 -4.72 20.88
N ALA A 255 6.94 -5.02 21.72
CA ALA A 255 7.71 -6.24 21.61
C ALA A 255 6.85 -7.50 21.77
N CYS A 256 5.76 -7.46 22.55
CA CYS A 256 4.81 -8.57 22.68
C CYS A 256 4.02 -8.87 21.39
N ALA A 257 3.91 -7.90 20.47
CA ALA A 257 3.31 -8.12 19.13
C ALA A 257 4.30 -8.70 18.10
N THR A 258 5.61 -8.68 18.39
CA THR A 258 6.67 -9.17 17.50
C THR A 258 6.58 -10.67 17.21
N PRO A 259 6.28 -11.56 18.17
CA PRO A 259 6.21 -13.00 17.91
C PRO A 259 5.26 -13.37 16.78
N MET A 260 4.12 -12.70 16.64
CA MET A 260 3.16 -13.00 15.58
C MET A 260 3.72 -12.68 14.19
N LEU A 261 4.39 -11.55 14.05
CA LEU A 261 5.05 -11.15 12.81
C LEU A 261 6.19 -12.12 12.44
N LEU A 262 7.04 -12.45 13.43
CA LEU A 262 8.14 -13.39 13.26
C LEU A 262 7.63 -14.78 12.89
N TYR A 263 6.66 -15.32 13.63
CA TYR A 263 6.11 -16.64 13.37
C TYR A 263 5.58 -16.77 11.96
N THR A 264 4.77 -15.79 11.50
CA THR A 264 4.21 -15.79 10.16
C THR A 264 5.31 -15.72 9.07
N GLY A 265 6.33 -14.88 9.27
CA GLY A 265 7.48 -14.82 8.36
C GLY A 265 8.32 -16.11 8.34
N LEU A 266 8.57 -16.71 9.50
CA LEU A 266 9.33 -17.96 9.63
C LEU A 266 8.60 -19.16 9.03
N THR A 267 7.27 -19.17 9.05
CA THR A 267 6.45 -20.19 8.38
C THR A 267 6.33 -19.98 6.87
N GLY A 268 7.04 -18.98 6.31
CA GLY A 268 7.16 -18.77 4.86
C GLY A 268 6.07 -17.90 4.25
N PHE A 269 5.20 -17.27 5.07
CA PHE A 269 4.18 -16.37 4.56
C PHE A 269 4.76 -14.98 4.28
N VAL A 270 4.54 -14.48 3.08
CA VAL A 270 5.00 -13.16 2.62
C VAL A 270 4.06 -12.02 3.01
N ASP A 271 2.92 -12.33 3.60
CA ASP A 271 1.87 -11.40 4.06
C ASP A 271 2.40 -10.39 5.09
N VAL A 272 3.49 -10.74 5.76
CA VAL A 272 4.25 -9.84 6.64
C VAL A 272 4.71 -8.56 5.93
N ALA A 273 4.89 -8.60 4.61
CA ALA A 273 5.22 -7.41 3.82
C ALA A 273 4.07 -6.40 3.82
N ALA A 274 2.86 -6.85 3.53
CA ALA A 274 1.67 -5.99 3.52
C ALA A 274 1.36 -5.45 4.92
N ALA A 275 1.46 -6.29 5.97
CA ALA A 275 1.35 -5.85 7.34
C ALA A 275 2.40 -4.80 7.71
N GLY A 276 3.65 -4.98 7.28
CA GLY A 276 4.73 -4.01 7.48
C GLY A 276 4.43 -2.66 6.82
N VAL A 277 3.95 -2.67 5.58
CA VAL A 277 3.52 -1.43 4.89
C VAL A 277 2.34 -0.78 5.64
N GLY A 278 1.39 -1.58 6.16
CA GLY A 278 0.30 -1.10 7.01
C GLY A 278 0.79 -0.44 8.31
N ILE A 279 1.81 -1.00 8.96
CA ILE A 279 2.47 -0.39 10.14
C ILE A 279 3.06 0.98 9.75
N TRP A 280 3.78 1.08 8.64
CA TRP A 280 4.33 2.34 8.15
C TRP A 280 3.24 3.35 7.78
N ALA A 281 2.09 2.90 7.25
CA ALA A 281 0.95 3.77 7.02
C ALA A 281 0.46 4.42 8.33
N PHE A 282 0.34 3.66 9.43
CA PHE A 282 0.05 4.20 10.75
C PHE A 282 1.14 5.14 11.27
N VAL A 283 2.42 4.77 11.15
CA VAL A 283 3.56 5.61 11.56
C VAL A 283 3.48 6.98 10.89
N ILE A 284 3.28 7.02 9.57
CA ILE A 284 3.27 8.26 8.80
C ILE A 284 2.00 9.06 9.08
N TYR A 285 0.83 8.42 9.07
CA TYR A 285 -0.44 9.11 9.22
C TYR A 285 -0.64 9.72 10.59
N THR A 286 -0.18 9.06 11.63
CA THR A 286 -0.33 9.52 13.02
C THR A 286 0.76 10.49 13.49
N ASP A 287 1.75 10.81 12.65
CA ASP A 287 2.78 11.78 12.96
C ASP A 287 2.25 13.22 12.88
N GLN A 288 1.76 13.73 14.02
CA GLN A 288 1.10 15.04 14.11
C GLN A 288 2.06 16.23 13.90
N GLU A 289 3.36 16.02 14.03
CA GLU A 289 4.39 17.07 13.86
C GLU A 289 4.66 17.38 12.39
N ARG A 290 4.29 16.46 11.49
CA ARG A 290 4.56 16.59 10.07
C ARG A 290 3.42 17.26 9.29
N PRO A 291 3.71 17.86 8.12
CA PRO A 291 2.70 18.50 7.29
C PRO A 291 1.57 17.56 6.90
N GLN A 292 0.32 17.98 7.11
CA GLN A 292 -0.87 17.15 6.88
C GLN A 292 -0.98 16.60 5.47
N SER A 293 -0.70 17.44 4.45
CA SER A 293 -0.76 17.01 3.04
C SER A 293 0.28 15.93 2.72
N ALA A 294 1.50 16.07 3.26
CA ALA A 294 2.56 15.08 3.05
C ALA A 294 2.21 13.74 3.68
N ARG A 295 1.70 13.76 4.93
CA ARG A 295 1.23 12.54 5.61
C ARG A 295 0.13 11.85 4.81
N GLY A 296 -0.88 12.62 4.39
CA GLY A 296 -1.99 12.08 3.62
C GLY A 296 -1.53 11.45 2.31
N ILE A 297 -0.76 12.18 1.48
CA ILE A 297 -0.28 11.67 0.19
C ILE A 297 0.51 10.37 0.35
N LEU A 298 1.46 10.33 1.28
CA LEU A 298 2.27 9.14 1.51
C LEU A 298 1.43 7.97 2.01
N THR A 299 0.51 8.22 2.94
CA THR A 299 -0.38 7.18 3.46
C THR A 299 -1.30 6.63 2.39
N GLY A 300 -1.90 7.47 1.54
CA GLY A 300 -2.75 7.01 0.45
C GLY A 300 -2.02 6.09 -0.54
N ALA A 301 -0.77 6.43 -0.88
CA ALA A 301 0.08 5.58 -1.71
C ALA A 301 0.43 4.25 -1.03
N LEU A 302 0.76 4.27 0.28
CA LEU A 302 1.03 3.05 1.04
C LEU A 302 -0.20 2.15 1.14
N LEU A 303 -1.39 2.72 1.36
CA LEU A 303 -2.65 1.97 1.39
C LEU A 303 -2.96 1.30 0.05
N THR A 304 -2.65 1.95 -1.07
CA THR A 304 -2.73 1.32 -2.40
C THR A 304 -1.72 0.16 -2.51
N LEU A 305 -0.48 0.38 -2.10
CA LEU A 305 0.55 -0.66 -2.14
C LEU A 305 0.15 -1.88 -1.29
N VAL A 306 -0.43 -1.68 -0.11
CA VAL A 306 -0.85 -2.75 0.79
C VAL A 306 -1.76 -3.76 0.10
N PHE A 307 -2.83 -3.32 -0.58
CA PHE A 307 -3.73 -4.26 -1.25
C PHE A 307 -3.19 -4.80 -2.58
N LEU A 308 -2.30 -4.08 -3.26
CA LEU A 308 -1.60 -4.60 -4.42
C LEU A 308 -0.64 -5.74 -4.05
N LEU A 309 -0.02 -5.67 -2.88
CA LEU A 309 0.83 -6.75 -2.37
C LEU A 309 0.00 -8.00 -2.01
N ARG A 310 -1.13 -7.79 -1.30
CA ARG A 310 -2.03 -8.88 -0.89
C ARG A 310 -3.48 -8.45 -1.00
N ARG A 311 -4.24 -9.12 -1.84
CA ARG A 311 -5.62 -8.79 -2.21
C ARG A 311 -6.54 -8.54 -1.02
N TYR A 312 -6.56 -9.43 -0.04
CA TYR A 312 -7.44 -9.29 1.11
C TYR A 312 -7.11 -8.09 2.02
N PHE A 313 -5.92 -7.51 1.92
CA PHE A 313 -5.61 -6.23 2.56
C PHE A 313 -6.38 -5.03 1.98
N PHE A 314 -7.17 -5.24 0.95
CA PHE A 314 -8.16 -4.25 0.52
C PHE A 314 -9.11 -3.86 1.66
N PHE A 315 -9.50 -4.83 2.49
CA PHE A 315 -10.32 -4.58 3.68
C PHE A 315 -9.61 -3.69 4.69
N PHE A 316 -8.30 -3.85 4.87
CA PHE A 316 -7.48 -2.94 5.68
C PHE A 316 -7.49 -1.53 5.10
N THR A 317 -7.33 -1.37 3.79
CA THR A 317 -7.30 -0.07 3.12
C THR A 317 -8.63 0.67 3.27
N VAL A 318 -9.76 -0.02 3.01
CA VAL A 318 -11.09 0.56 3.13
C VAL A 318 -11.41 0.92 4.58
N SER A 319 -11.16 0.01 5.51
CA SER A 319 -11.39 0.25 6.94
C SER A 319 -10.52 1.39 7.49
N PHE A 320 -9.27 1.53 7.03
CA PHE A 320 -8.41 2.66 7.40
C PHE A 320 -8.99 3.99 6.90
N GLY A 321 -9.48 4.04 5.67
CA GLY A 321 -10.14 5.22 5.10
C GLY A 321 -11.39 5.60 5.90
N LEU A 322 -12.28 4.65 6.15
CA LEU A 322 -13.51 4.87 6.92
C LEU A 322 -13.22 5.26 8.38
N ALA A 323 -12.25 4.62 9.02
CA ALA A 323 -11.83 4.97 10.38
C ALA A 323 -11.23 6.38 10.45
N SER A 324 -10.43 6.76 9.43
CA SER A 324 -9.88 8.12 9.32
C SER A 324 -10.98 9.16 9.16
N LEU A 325 -12.01 8.87 8.36
CA LEU A 325 -13.19 9.72 8.21
C LEU A 325 -13.95 9.86 9.53
N ALA A 326 -14.22 8.76 10.23
CA ALA A 326 -14.87 8.76 11.54
C ALA A 326 -14.07 9.57 12.57
N ALA A 327 -12.73 9.47 12.55
CA ALA A 327 -11.87 10.21 13.46
C ALA A 327 -11.93 11.74 13.24
N LEU A 328 -12.34 12.22 12.07
CA LEU A 328 -12.57 13.66 11.83
C LEU A 328 -13.67 14.24 12.71
N ALA A 329 -14.62 13.43 13.19
CA ALA A 329 -15.64 13.87 14.14
C ALA A 329 -15.02 14.42 15.43
N VAL A 330 -13.88 13.84 15.87
CA VAL A 330 -13.14 14.28 17.07
C VAL A 330 -12.17 15.42 16.78
N ARG A 331 -11.57 15.46 15.60
CA ARG A 331 -10.57 16.47 15.23
C ARG A 331 -10.68 16.91 13.77
N ARG A 332 -11.64 17.78 13.52
CA ARG A 332 -11.92 18.32 12.16
C ARG A 332 -10.70 18.96 11.48
N SER A 333 -9.76 19.51 12.26
CA SER A 333 -8.54 20.12 11.70
C SER A 333 -7.67 19.15 10.87
N GLN A 334 -7.87 17.84 10.99
CA GLN A 334 -7.14 16.82 10.23
C GLN A 334 -7.74 16.56 8.82
N TRP A 335 -8.77 17.28 8.41
CA TRP A 335 -9.44 17.07 7.11
C TRP A 335 -8.49 17.13 5.92
N LYS A 336 -7.43 17.99 5.97
CA LYS A 336 -6.42 18.09 4.91
C LYS A 336 -5.59 16.82 4.76
N SER A 337 -5.28 16.17 5.88
CA SER A 337 -4.58 14.87 5.86
C SER A 337 -5.46 13.78 5.26
N PHE A 338 -6.72 13.75 5.68
CA PHE A 338 -7.71 12.80 5.15
C PHE A 338 -7.95 13.01 3.65
N ALA A 339 -8.23 14.25 3.22
CA ALA A 339 -8.48 14.56 1.81
C ALA A 339 -7.26 14.23 0.93
N ALA A 340 -6.06 14.54 1.40
CA ALA A 340 -4.83 14.20 0.68
C ALA A 340 -4.59 12.68 0.61
N MET A 341 -4.93 11.94 1.66
CA MET A 341 -4.86 10.48 1.70
C MET A 341 -5.87 9.86 0.72
N ALA A 342 -7.12 10.31 0.77
CA ALA A 342 -8.17 9.82 -0.10
C ALA A 342 -7.84 10.12 -1.58
N ALA A 343 -7.43 11.35 -1.90
CA ALA A 343 -7.05 11.73 -3.25
C ALA A 343 -5.85 10.90 -3.76
N SER A 344 -4.79 10.78 -2.96
CA SER A 344 -3.62 9.98 -3.32
C SER A 344 -3.97 8.50 -3.46
N GLY A 345 -4.75 7.94 -2.53
CA GLY A 345 -5.20 6.56 -2.59
C GLY A 345 -6.04 6.27 -3.83
N VAL A 346 -7.00 7.14 -4.15
CA VAL A 346 -7.82 7.01 -5.36
C VAL A 346 -6.97 7.12 -6.63
N VAL A 347 -6.09 8.11 -6.71
CA VAL A 347 -5.22 8.30 -7.88
C VAL A 347 -4.31 7.10 -8.07
N CYS A 348 -3.61 6.65 -7.02
CA CYS A 348 -2.74 5.49 -7.10
C CYS A 348 -3.52 4.21 -7.43
N SER A 349 -4.70 4.02 -6.85
CA SER A 349 -5.55 2.86 -7.13
C SER A 349 -6.07 2.85 -8.56
N LEU A 350 -6.52 4.00 -9.07
CA LEU A 350 -6.96 4.13 -10.46
C LEU A 350 -5.80 3.96 -11.44
N PHE A 351 -4.60 4.39 -11.08
CA PHE A 351 -3.45 4.28 -11.95
C PHE A 351 -2.81 2.88 -11.94
N PHE A 352 -2.54 2.33 -10.77
CA PHE A 352 -1.82 1.06 -10.63
C PHE A 352 -2.72 -0.14 -10.41
N GLY A 353 -3.89 0.05 -9.79
CA GLY A 353 -4.72 -1.03 -9.28
C GLY A 353 -6.09 -1.16 -9.94
N GLN A 354 -6.42 -0.38 -10.98
CA GLN A 354 -7.76 -0.37 -11.54
C GLN A 354 -8.22 -1.74 -12.03
N SER A 355 -7.42 -2.41 -12.85
CA SER A 355 -7.76 -3.74 -13.35
C SER A 355 -7.85 -4.76 -12.22
N PHE A 356 -6.96 -4.68 -11.24
CA PHE A 356 -7.04 -5.49 -10.02
C PHE A 356 -8.36 -5.26 -9.26
N LEU A 357 -8.75 -4.01 -9.03
CA LEU A 357 -9.99 -3.68 -8.33
C LEU A 357 -11.22 -4.22 -9.07
N VAL A 358 -11.25 -4.07 -10.39
CA VAL A 358 -12.40 -4.55 -11.18
C VAL A 358 -12.44 -6.07 -11.25
N GLU A 359 -11.33 -6.72 -11.62
CA GLU A 359 -11.32 -8.16 -11.86
C GLU A 359 -11.28 -8.97 -10.56
N GLN A 360 -10.47 -8.54 -9.59
CA GLN A 360 -10.21 -9.31 -8.39
C GLN A 360 -11.06 -8.89 -7.18
N VAL A 361 -11.67 -7.71 -7.19
CA VAL A 361 -12.49 -7.24 -6.07
C VAL A 361 -13.96 -7.13 -6.44
N LEU A 362 -14.29 -6.47 -7.57
CA LEU A 362 -15.70 -6.21 -7.93
C LEU A 362 -16.37 -7.38 -8.67
N ARG A 363 -15.63 -8.10 -9.53
CA ARG A 363 -16.17 -9.21 -10.31
C ARG A 363 -16.03 -10.57 -9.61
N SER A 364 -15.10 -10.72 -8.68
CA SER A 364 -14.90 -11.97 -7.96
C SER A 364 -15.97 -12.15 -6.88
N ASN A 365 -16.65 -13.27 -6.88
CA ASN A 365 -17.58 -13.66 -5.82
C ASN A 365 -16.83 -14.47 -4.75
N TYR A 366 -16.23 -13.75 -3.80
CA TYR A 366 -15.50 -14.39 -2.70
C TYR A 366 -16.38 -15.19 -1.76
N PHE A 367 -17.63 -14.78 -1.62
CA PHE A 367 -18.57 -15.45 -0.73
C PHE A 367 -18.77 -16.91 -1.15
N ASP A 368 -18.98 -17.17 -2.43
CA ASP A 368 -19.13 -18.53 -2.93
C ASP A 368 -17.80 -19.29 -2.93
N THR A 369 -16.69 -18.61 -3.29
CA THR A 369 -15.37 -19.23 -3.36
C THR A 369 -14.89 -19.74 -2.00
N TYR A 370 -15.20 -19.02 -0.92
CA TYR A 370 -14.70 -19.33 0.43
C TYR A 370 -15.80 -19.86 1.37
N SER A 371 -17.00 -20.14 0.87
CA SER A 371 -18.12 -20.64 1.68
C SER A 371 -17.79 -21.92 2.46
N ALA A 372 -16.94 -22.78 1.89
CA ALA A 372 -16.48 -24.01 2.55
C ALA A 372 -15.62 -23.76 3.82
N TYR A 373 -15.11 -22.56 4.01
CA TYR A 373 -14.28 -22.19 5.16
C TYR A 373 -15.05 -21.38 6.20
N ASP A 374 -16.36 -21.17 6.01
CA ASP A 374 -17.18 -20.39 6.96
C ASP A 374 -17.30 -21.13 8.29
N GLN A 375 -16.70 -20.53 9.32
CA GLN A 375 -16.77 -21.00 10.70
C GLN A 375 -17.62 -20.06 11.58
N GLY A 376 -18.30 -19.11 10.97
CA GLY A 376 -19.12 -18.12 11.65
C GLY A 376 -18.40 -16.80 12.00
N ARG A 377 -19.18 -15.74 12.09
CA ARG A 377 -18.68 -14.34 12.14
C ARG A 377 -17.80 -14.02 13.35
N TRP A 378 -17.96 -14.71 14.46
CA TRP A 378 -17.22 -14.43 15.70
C TRP A 378 -15.91 -15.18 15.81
N VAL A 379 -15.64 -16.13 14.92
CA VAL A 379 -14.41 -16.91 14.94
C VAL A 379 -13.18 -16.04 14.76
N ASP A 380 -13.24 -15.05 13.86
CA ASP A 380 -12.13 -14.11 13.66
C ASP A 380 -11.79 -13.34 14.93
N ALA A 381 -12.81 -12.85 15.67
CA ALA A 381 -12.59 -12.14 16.93
C ALA A 381 -11.94 -13.05 18.00
N VAL A 382 -12.38 -14.29 18.09
CA VAL A 382 -11.81 -15.28 19.02
C VAL A 382 -10.39 -15.65 18.59
N MET A 383 -10.15 -15.85 17.29
CA MET A 383 -8.82 -16.13 16.75
C MET A 383 -7.85 -14.98 16.97
N LEU A 384 -8.27 -13.73 16.80
CA LEU A 384 -7.46 -12.55 17.14
C LEU A 384 -6.99 -12.60 18.60
N CYS A 385 -7.92 -12.88 19.52
CA CYS A 385 -7.58 -12.98 20.95
C CYS A 385 -6.66 -14.17 21.26
N ARG A 386 -6.80 -15.29 20.55
CA ARG A 386 -5.93 -16.45 20.69
C ARG A 386 -4.53 -16.21 20.14
N TYR A 387 -4.42 -15.63 18.94
CA TYR A 387 -3.12 -15.42 18.27
C TYR A 387 -2.31 -14.28 18.87
N PHE A 388 -2.95 -13.16 19.19
CA PHE A 388 -2.26 -12.03 19.82
C PHE A 388 -2.16 -12.15 21.34
N GLY A 389 -2.96 -13.02 21.95
CA GLY A 389 -3.09 -13.18 23.39
C GLY A 389 -4.12 -12.23 23.99
N TRP A 390 -5.01 -12.80 24.85
CA TRP A 390 -6.09 -12.07 25.52
C TRP A 390 -5.58 -10.86 26.32
N VAL A 391 -4.44 -11.03 27.01
CA VAL A 391 -3.83 -9.95 27.80
C VAL A 391 -3.38 -8.79 26.93
N LEU A 392 -2.76 -9.08 25.77
CA LEU A 392 -2.30 -8.03 24.86
C LEU A 392 -3.46 -7.29 24.22
N MET A 393 -4.51 -8.02 23.83
CA MET A 393 -5.74 -7.42 23.27
C MET A 393 -6.45 -6.56 24.31
N ALA A 394 -6.58 -7.03 25.56
CA ALA A 394 -7.14 -6.23 26.67
C ALA A 394 -6.28 -4.99 26.95
N ALA A 395 -4.96 -5.12 26.97
CA ALA A 395 -4.06 -3.98 27.15
C ALA A 395 -4.24 -2.94 26.05
N ALA A 396 -4.29 -3.38 24.77
CA ALA A 396 -4.53 -2.47 23.65
C ALA A 396 -5.87 -1.72 23.78
N LEU A 397 -6.94 -2.44 24.13
CA LEU A 397 -8.25 -1.84 24.35
C LEU A 397 -8.23 -0.83 25.50
N VAL A 398 -7.65 -1.18 26.65
CA VAL A 398 -7.50 -0.28 27.80
C VAL A 398 -6.72 0.98 27.39
N CYS A 399 -5.63 0.85 26.64
CA CYS A 399 -4.85 1.99 26.16
C CYS A 399 -5.67 2.94 25.31
N VAL A 400 -6.42 2.40 24.35
CA VAL A 400 -7.26 3.19 23.46
C VAL A 400 -8.37 3.89 24.24
N VAL A 401 -9.10 3.16 25.09
CA VAL A 401 -10.20 3.72 25.92
C VAL A 401 -9.67 4.80 26.85
N TRP A 402 -8.54 4.56 27.51
CA TRP A 402 -7.91 5.56 28.36
C TRP A 402 -7.57 6.83 27.59
N CYS A 403 -6.98 6.71 26.39
CA CYS A 403 -6.66 7.87 25.55
C CYS A 403 -7.91 8.61 25.09
N LEU A 404 -8.98 7.91 24.72
CA LEU A 404 -10.25 8.53 24.34
C LEU A 404 -10.85 9.34 25.48
N LEU A 405 -10.81 8.82 26.70
CA LEU A 405 -11.42 9.46 27.87
C LEU A 405 -10.53 10.56 28.46
N ARG A 406 -9.23 10.32 28.59
CA ARG A 406 -8.33 11.16 29.42
C ARG A 406 -7.33 11.99 28.63
N ARG A 407 -7.13 11.76 27.32
CA ARG A 407 -6.08 12.40 26.51
C ARG A 407 -6.64 13.08 25.25
N PRO A 408 -7.15 14.32 25.37
CA PRO A 408 -7.75 15.03 24.22
C PRO A 408 -6.85 15.11 22.98
N ALA A 409 -5.53 15.30 23.17
CA ALA A 409 -4.56 15.36 22.08
C ALA A 409 -4.43 14.04 21.30
N ALA A 410 -4.63 12.90 21.97
CA ALA A 410 -4.50 11.56 21.40
C ALA A 410 -5.84 10.99 20.88
N ARG A 411 -6.97 11.63 21.15
CA ARG A 411 -8.31 11.11 20.80
C ARG A 411 -8.45 10.75 19.33
N TYR A 412 -7.91 11.55 18.43
CA TYR A 412 -7.95 11.29 16.99
C TYR A 412 -7.27 9.96 16.64
N THR A 413 -6.05 9.77 17.12
CA THR A 413 -5.28 8.54 16.89
C THR A 413 -5.93 7.35 17.59
N ALA A 414 -6.44 7.55 18.80
CA ALA A 414 -7.13 6.50 19.56
C ALA A 414 -8.41 6.03 18.87
N LEU A 415 -9.22 6.96 18.34
CA LEU A 415 -10.41 6.59 17.58
C LEU A 415 -10.06 5.88 16.27
N LEU A 416 -9.05 6.36 15.56
CA LEU A 416 -8.55 5.70 14.34
C LEU A 416 -8.11 4.25 14.63
N THR A 417 -7.32 4.04 15.68
CA THR A 417 -6.81 2.71 16.05
C THR A 417 -7.86 1.76 16.61
N LEU A 418 -8.97 2.29 17.13
CA LEU A 418 -10.12 1.48 17.55
C LEU A 418 -11.02 1.16 16.35
N ALA A 419 -11.39 2.17 15.58
CA ALA A 419 -12.36 2.02 14.50
C ALA A 419 -11.82 1.17 13.34
N GLN A 420 -10.52 1.27 13.01
CA GLN A 420 -9.94 0.54 11.90
C GLN A 420 -10.07 -0.99 12.06
N PRO A 421 -9.64 -1.64 13.15
CA PRO A 421 -9.78 -3.08 13.29
C PRO A 421 -11.23 -3.53 13.43
N VAL A 422 -12.09 -2.74 14.07
CA VAL A 422 -13.54 -3.04 14.17
C VAL A 422 -14.18 -3.04 12.78
N LEU A 423 -13.95 -2.00 11.98
CA LEU A 423 -14.47 -1.91 10.63
C LEU A 423 -13.86 -2.99 9.72
N CYS A 424 -12.55 -3.26 9.88
CA CYS A 424 -11.88 -4.34 9.16
C CYS A 424 -12.51 -5.69 9.48
N LEU A 425 -12.78 -5.98 10.75
CA LEU A 425 -13.43 -7.21 11.19
C LEU A 425 -14.84 -7.33 10.56
N LEU A 426 -15.65 -6.28 10.62
CA LEU A 426 -16.99 -6.27 10.04
C LEU A 426 -17.01 -6.49 8.53
N LEU A 427 -16.01 -5.98 7.82
CA LEU A 427 -15.86 -6.16 6.36
C LEU A 427 -15.30 -7.55 6.03
N PHE A 428 -14.30 -8.00 6.78
CA PHE A 428 -13.57 -9.23 6.48
C PHE A 428 -14.35 -10.50 6.86
N THR A 429 -15.25 -10.46 7.83
CA THR A 429 -16.11 -11.60 8.18
C THR A 429 -16.95 -12.14 7.03
N ARG A 430 -17.06 -11.38 5.93
CA ARG A 430 -17.73 -11.83 4.70
C ARG A 430 -16.86 -12.74 3.83
N VAL A 431 -15.54 -12.78 4.07
CA VAL A 431 -14.60 -13.57 3.24
C VAL A 431 -14.38 -14.97 3.77
N GLN A 432 -14.73 -15.20 5.04
CA GLN A 432 -14.82 -16.54 5.67
C GLN A 432 -13.51 -17.35 5.73
N SER A 433 -12.35 -16.70 5.59
CA SER A 433 -11.06 -17.39 5.68
C SER A 433 -10.33 -17.00 6.97
N HIS A 434 -10.00 -17.98 7.80
CA HIS A 434 -9.49 -17.77 9.16
C HIS A 434 -8.02 -18.16 9.34
N GLY A 435 -7.24 -18.18 8.26
CA GLY A 435 -5.81 -18.48 8.32
C GLY A 435 -5.04 -17.46 9.17
N GLN A 436 -4.00 -17.92 9.86
CA GLN A 436 -3.17 -17.05 10.72
C GLN A 436 -2.59 -15.83 9.98
N GLN A 437 -2.26 -15.96 8.68
CA GLN A 437 -1.77 -14.87 7.85
C GLN A 437 -2.81 -13.75 7.69
N HIS A 438 -4.09 -14.07 7.72
CA HIS A 438 -5.18 -13.09 7.61
C HIS A 438 -5.29 -12.22 8.87
N LEU A 439 -4.88 -12.71 10.01
CA LEU A 439 -4.87 -11.96 11.27
C LEU A 439 -3.85 -10.82 11.27
N LEU A 440 -2.88 -10.85 10.35
CA LEU A 440 -1.96 -9.73 10.12
C LEU A 440 -2.65 -8.44 9.66
N LEU A 441 -3.89 -8.49 9.16
CA LEU A 441 -4.72 -7.31 8.87
C LEU A 441 -4.86 -6.38 10.08
N TYR A 442 -4.87 -6.95 11.28
CA TYR A 442 -5.13 -6.23 12.53
C TYR A 442 -3.87 -5.79 13.25
N LEU A 443 -2.72 -6.39 12.90
CA LEU A 443 -1.43 -6.10 13.52
C LEU A 443 -1.03 -4.62 13.46
N PRO A 444 -1.19 -3.89 12.35
CA PRO A 444 -0.83 -2.47 12.30
C PRO A 444 -1.61 -1.61 13.30
N ALA A 445 -2.92 -1.84 13.45
CA ALA A 445 -3.74 -1.12 14.41
C ALA A 445 -3.40 -1.52 15.85
N LEU A 446 -3.14 -2.79 16.12
CA LEU A 446 -2.69 -3.27 17.43
C LEU A 446 -1.38 -2.59 17.84
N CYS A 447 -0.39 -2.53 16.95
CA CYS A 447 0.88 -1.83 17.21
C CYS A 447 0.65 -0.33 17.48
N ALA A 448 -0.23 0.31 16.71
CA ALA A 448 -0.56 1.71 16.91
C ALA A 448 -1.30 1.93 18.24
N ALA A 449 -2.25 1.06 18.61
CA ALA A 449 -2.97 1.11 19.88
C ALA A 449 -2.01 0.96 21.09
N LEU A 450 -1.11 -0.01 21.04
CA LEU A 450 -0.10 -0.22 22.09
C LEU A 450 0.87 0.96 22.20
N SER A 451 1.09 1.70 21.11
CA SER A 451 1.93 2.91 21.14
C SER A 451 1.28 4.10 21.86
N LEU A 452 -0.02 4.04 22.12
CA LEU A 452 -0.77 5.12 22.78
C LEU A 452 -0.61 5.17 24.31
N ILE A 453 -0.10 4.12 24.93
CA ILE A 453 0.00 4.00 26.40
C ILE A 453 0.68 5.21 27.05
N HIS A 454 1.54 5.92 26.34
CA HIS A 454 2.41 6.96 26.89
C HIS A 454 2.26 8.34 26.21
N ILE A 455 1.30 8.50 25.31
CA ILE A 455 0.91 9.80 24.83
C ILE A 455 -0.07 10.42 25.82
#